data_b94314de977b0c42dbb34e24654f7e46
#
_entry.id   b94314de977b0c42dbb34e24654f7e46
#
_cell.length_a   1.000
_cell.length_b   1.000
_cell.length_c   1.000
_cell.angle_alpha   90.00
_cell.angle_beta   90.00
_cell.angle_gamma   90.00
#
_symmetry.space_group_name_H-M   'P 1'
#
loop_
_entity.id
_entity.type
_entity.pdbx_description
1 polymer ?
#
loop_
_entity_poly.entity_id
_entity_poly.type
_entity_poly.pdbx_seq_one_letter_code
_entity_poly.pdbx_strand_id
1 'polypeptide(L)'
;MTQASIRRKVHDYFLRKPEVLSAYLYGSQASKAFRKDSDVDIAVVLKSARNLQTFAKVLKYRSNLEDLLKKDVDVVILNEADRFLALQVFSKGIPIYESDHDQAENFKWRLVQEAWEYLPIKRIFDDAAIQRLRHGY
;
A
#
# COMPACT_ATOMS: atom_id res chain seq x y z
N MET A 1 -13.39 -11.46 -11.59
CA MET A 1 -13.28 -11.00 -10.18
C MET A 1 -13.42 -9.50 -10.13
N THR A 2 -14.28 -8.99 -9.26
CA THR A 2 -14.50 -7.55 -9.12
C THR A 2 -13.42 -6.91 -8.25
N GLN A 3 -13.30 -5.59 -8.33
CA GLN A 3 -12.40 -4.84 -7.44
C GLN A 3 -12.78 -5.07 -5.97
N ALA A 4 -14.08 -5.07 -5.65
CA ALA A 4 -14.54 -5.33 -4.29
C ALA A 4 -14.14 -6.72 -3.79
N SER A 5 -14.20 -7.72 -4.65
CA SER A 5 -13.78 -9.08 -4.32
C SER A 5 -12.28 -9.16 -4.06
N ILE A 6 -11.48 -8.49 -4.89
CA ILE A 6 -10.02 -8.41 -4.69
C ILE A 6 -9.72 -7.77 -3.34
N ARG A 7 -10.35 -6.64 -3.05
CA ARG A 7 -10.12 -5.91 -1.80
C ARG A 7 -10.43 -6.76 -0.58
N ARG A 8 -11.55 -7.48 -0.60
CA ARG A 8 -11.95 -8.33 0.51
C ARG A 8 -10.98 -9.49 0.72
N LYS A 9 -10.57 -10.15 -0.36
CA LYS A 9 -9.64 -11.28 -0.26
C LYS A 9 -8.28 -10.85 0.26
N VAL A 10 -7.78 -9.71 -0.19
CA VAL A 10 -6.51 -9.17 0.27
C VAL A 10 -6.61 -8.76 1.75
N HIS A 11 -7.69 -8.10 2.14
CA HIS A 11 -7.97 -7.75 3.53
C HIS A 11 -7.92 -9.00 4.41
N ASP A 12 -8.66 -10.03 4.05
CA ASP A 12 -8.76 -11.24 4.86
C ASP A 12 -7.42 -11.96 4.97
N TYR A 13 -6.62 -11.90 3.90
CA TYR A 13 -5.28 -12.47 3.92
C TYR A 13 -4.40 -11.77 4.95
N PHE A 14 -4.33 -10.44 4.92
CA PHE A 14 -3.47 -9.69 5.82
C PHE A 14 -3.99 -9.67 7.25
N LEU A 15 -5.27 -9.86 7.45
CA LEU A 15 -5.85 -9.97 8.79
C LEU A 15 -5.18 -11.08 9.61
N ARG A 16 -4.65 -12.11 8.94
CA ARG A 16 -3.98 -13.25 9.57
C ARG A 16 -2.47 -13.11 9.62
N LYS A 17 -1.93 -11.94 9.28
CA LYS A 17 -0.50 -11.66 9.29
C LYS A 17 -0.18 -10.65 10.38
N PRO A 18 0.14 -11.11 11.61
CA PRO A 18 0.32 -10.19 12.73
C PRO A 18 1.47 -9.21 12.56
N GLU A 19 2.42 -9.50 11.68
CA GLU A 19 3.54 -8.61 11.40
C GLU A 19 3.14 -7.40 10.54
N VAL A 20 1.97 -7.43 9.91
CA VAL A 20 1.54 -6.38 8.98
C VAL A 20 0.75 -5.30 9.73
N LEU A 21 1.18 -4.04 9.58
CA LEU A 21 0.47 -2.90 10.14
C LEU A 21 -0.68 -2.46 9.24
N SER A 22 -0.41 -2.34 7.94
CA SER A 22 -1.40 -1.89 6.97
C SER A 22 -1.07 -2.37 5.57
N ALA A 23 -2.06 -2.33 4.68
CA ALA A 23 -1.90 -2.70 3.29
C ALA A 23 -2.78 -1.83 2.39
N TYR A 24 -2.28 -1.53 1.21
CA TYR A 24 -2.93 -0.66 0.23
C TYR A 24 -2.97 -1.35 -1.11
N LEU A 25 -4.06 -1.12 -1.84
CA LEU A 25 -4.17 -1.44 -3.25
C LEU A 25 -3.81 -0.19 -4.04
N TYR A 26 -2.91 -0.30 -5.02
CA TYR A 26 -2.53 0.86 -5.81
C TYR A 26 -2.39 0.48 -7.29
N GLY A 27 -1.92 1.42 -8.11
CA GLY A 27 -1.81 1.19 -9.54
C GLY A 27 -3.17 1.08 -10.22
N SER A 28 -3.25 0.31 -11.29
CA SER A 28 -4.45 0.22 -12.12
C SER A 28 -5.67 -0.33 -11.38
N GLN A 29 -5.47 -1.21 -10.40
CA GLN A 29 -6.56 -1.79 -9.62
C GLN A 29 -7.24 -0.80 -8.69
N ALA A 30 -6.54 0.28 -8.32
CA ALA A 30 -7.07 1.33 -7.46
C ALA A 30 -7.69 2.48 -8.24
N SER A 31 -7.52 2.52 -9.56
CA SER A 31 -8.01 3.63 -10.37
C SER A 31 -9.45 3.41 -10.82
N LYS A 32 -10.08 4.51 -11.29
CA LYS A 32 -11.40 4.44 -11.88
C LYS A 32 -11.39 3.66 -13.21
N ALA A 33 -10.22 3.48 -13.81
CA ALA A 33 -10.04 2.72 -15.03
C ALA A 33 -9.72 1.24 -14.75
N PHE A 34 -10.24 0.71 -13.67
CA PHE A 34 -10.08 -0.69 -13.28
C PHE A 34 -10.34 -1.64 -14.45
N ARG A 35 -9.42 -2.59 -14.64
CA ARG A 35 -9.54 -3.65 -15.65
C ARG A 35 -9.43 -5.00 -14.97
N LYS A 36 -10.30 -5.94 -15.34
CA LYS A 36 -10.32 -7.27 -14.73
C LYS A 36 -9.05 -8.08 -14.96
N ASP A 37 -8.35 -7.83 -16.06
CA ASP A 37 -7.14 -8.56 -16.44
C ASP A 37 -5.85 -7.85 -16.03
N SER A 38 -5.93 -6.71 -15.35
CA SER A 38 -4.75 -6.00 -14.87
C SER A 38 -4.11 -6.73 -13.70
N ASP A 39 -2.79 -6.59 -13.58
CA ASP A 39 -2.04 -7.04 -12.42
C ASP A 39 -2.52 -6.32 -11.15
N VAL A 40 -2.28 -6.95 -10.01
CA VAL A 40 -2.65 -6.38 -8.71
C VAL A 40 -1.39 -5.88 -8.02
N ASP A 41 -1.37 -4.59 -7.69
CA ASP A 41 -0.25 -3.95 -7.00
C ASP A 41 -0.63 -3.71 -5.54
N ILE A 42 0.12 -4.32 -4.65
CA ILE A 42 -0.13 -4.27 -3.21
C ILE A 42 1.07 -3.63 -2.51
N ALA A 43 0.81 -2.66 -1.65
CA ALA A 43 1.82 -2.05 -0.80
C ALA A 43 1.54 -2.43 0.66
N VAL A 44 2.56 -2.87 1.36
CA VAL A 44 2.45 -3.37 2.72
C VAL A 44 3.34 -2.55 3.65
N VAL A 45 2.83 -2.22 4.82
CA VAL A 45 3.61 -1.62 5.92
C VAL A 45 3.75 -2.67 7.03
N LEU A 46 4.99 -2.92 7.43
CA LEU A 46 5.28 -3.84 8.53
C LEU A 46 5.37 -3.07 9.84
N LYS A 47 4.95 -3.71 10.94
CA LYS A 47 4.91 -3.07 12.28
C LYS A 47 6.28 -2.70 12.81
N SER A 48 7.32 -3.47 12.45
CA SER A 48 8.67 -3.27 12.96
C SER A 48 9.65 -3.09 11.82
N ALA A 49 10.59 -2.16 11.99
CA ALA A 49 11.70 -1.97 11.05
C ALA A 49 12.84 -2.96 11.29
N ARG A 50 12.78 -3.74 12.38
CA ARG A 50 13.83 -4.70 12.72
C ARG A 50 13.58 -6.04 12.03
N ASN A 51 14.66 -6.65 11.52
CA ASN A 51 14.61 -7.97 10.89
C ASN A 51 13.46 -8.06 9.87
N LEU A 52 13.36 -7.09 8.99
CA LEU A 52 12.25 -7.02 8.06
C LEU A 52 12.15 -8.26 7.17
N GLN A 53 13.31 -8.85 6.82
CA GLN A 53 13.36 -9.98 5.88
C GLN A 53 12.47 -9.70 4.66
N THR A 54 12.61 -8.50 4.12
CA THR A 54 11.70 -7.95 3.12
C THR A 54 11.58 -8.86 1.90
N PHE A 55 12.72 -9.35 1.42
CA PHE A 55 12.73 -10.20 0.23
C PHE A 55 11.90 -11.47 0.44
N ALA A 56 12.11 -12.15 1.58
CA ALA A 56 11.38 -13.38 1.88
C ALA A 56 9.88 -13.11 2.05
N LYS A 57 9.52 -12.01 2.72
CA LYS A 57 8.11 -11.63 2.90
C LYS A 57 7.44 -11.28 1.58
N VAL A 58 8.12 -10.52 0.72
CA VAL A 58 7.59 -10.17 -0.60
C VAL A 58 7.28 -11.44 -1.40
N LEU A 59 8.21 -12.37 -1.45
CA LEU A 59 8.00 -13.63 -2.17
C LEU A 59 6.82 -14.42 -1.59
N LYS A 60 6.73 -14.49 -0.28
CA LYS A 60 5.65 -15.22 0.40
C LYS A 60 4.29 -14.59 0.13
N TYR A 61 4.18 -13.28 0.35
CA TYR A 61 2.90 -12.57 0.13
C TYR A 61 2.49 -12.65 -1.32
N ARG A 62 3.43 -12.43 -2.22
CA ARG A 62 3.18 -12.49 -3.65
C ARG A 62 2.66 -13.86 -4.07
N SER A 63 3.35 -14.91 -3.68
CA SER A 63 2.97 -16.28 -4.04
C SER A 63 1.58 -16.63 -3.51
N ASN A 64 1.33 -16.31 -2.24
CA ASN A 64 0.05 -16.61 -1.61
C ASN A 64 -1.09 -15.83 -2.25
N LEU A 65 -0.86 -14.55 -2.53
CA LEU A 65 -1.89 -13.70 -3.14
C LEU A 65 -2.15 -14.09 -4.60
N GLU A 66 -1.12 -14.47 -5.34
CA GLU A 66 -1.31 -14.96 -6.72
C GLU A 66 -2.18 -16.21 -6.75
N ASP A 67 -1.95 -17.13 -5.81
CA ASP A 67 -2.81 -18.33 -5.70
C ASP A 67 -4.24 -17.95 -5.33
N LEU A 68 -4.41 -16.99 -4.44
CA LEU A 68 -5.72 -16.59 -3.96
C LEU A 68 -6.51 -15.81 -5.01
N LEU A 69 -5.85 -14.91 -5.73
CA LEU A 69 -6.50 -14.00 -6.67
C LEU A 69 -6.52 -14.54 -8.10
N LYS A 70 -5.70 -15.52 -8.41
CA LYS A 70 -5.52 -16.05 -9.77
C LYS A 70 -5.11 -14.96 -10.76
N LYS A 71 -4.24 -14.06 -10.30
CA LYS A 71 -3.70 -12.94 -11.07
C LYS A 71 -2.24 -12.75 -10.69
N ASP A 72 -1.48 -12.08 -11.56
CA ASP A 72 -0.14 -11.62 -11.19
C ASP A 72 -0.25 -10.54 -10.12
N VAL A 73 0.59 -10.64 -9.10
CA VAL A 73 0.58 -9.73 -7.97
C VAL A 73 1.99 -9.19 -7.75
N ASP A 74 2.11 -7.87 -7.64
CA ASP A 74 3.33 -7.23 -7.20
C ASP A 74 3.15 -6.75 -5.76
N VAL A 75 4.16 -6.98 -4.94
CA VAL A 75 4.15 -6.58 -3.53
C VAL A 75 5.37 -5.72 -3.26
N VAL A 76 5.14 -4.56 -2.64
CA VAL A 76 6.22 -3.69 -2.17
C VAL A 76 6.05 -3.46 -0.67
N ILE A 77 7.17 -3.43 0.04
CA ILE A 77 7.19 -3.12 1.48
C ILE A 77 7.56 -1.65 1.63
N LEU A 78 6.60 -0.85 2.10
CA LEU A 78 6.78 0.62 2.17
C LEU A 78 7.82 1.04 3.17
N ASN A 79 8.11 0.22 4.17
CA ASN A 79 9.17 0.52 5.16
C ASN A 79 10.54 0.76 4.51
N GLU A 80 10.79 0.09 3.38
CA GLU A 80 12.06 0.19 2.67
C GLU A 80 11.94 0.80 1.27
N ALA A 81 10.73 1.16 0.87
CA ALA A 81 10.49 1.70 -0.47
C ALA A 81 11.01 3.12 -0.60
N ASP A 82 11.22 3.53 -1.84
CA ASP A 82 11.49 4.92 -2.18
C ASP A 82 10.38 5.82 -1.64
N ARG A 83 10.73 6.96 -1.05
CA ARG A 83 9.76 7.88 -0.46
C ARG A 83 8.78 8.45 -1.48
N PHE A 84 9.22 8.62 -2.70
CA PHE A 84 8.34 9.06 -3.79
C PHE A 84 7.25 8.03 -4.08
N LEU A 85 7.62 6.75 -4.14
CA LEU A 85 6.64 5.68 -4.31
C LEU A 85 5.67 5.64 -3.14
N ALA A 86 6.17 5.78 -1.91
CA ALA A 86 5.30 5.80 -0.73
C ALA A 86 4.27 6.92 -0.81
N LEU A 87 4.67 8.12 -1.24
CA LEU A 87 3.75 9.23 -1.45
C LEU A 87 2.68 8.91 -2.49
N GLN A 88 3.08 8.26 -3.58
CA GLN A 88 2.13 7.84 -4.63
C GLN A 88 1.07 6.91 -4.05
N VAL A 89 1.50 5.92 -3.27
CA VAL A 89 0.60 4.95 -2.66
C VAL A 89 -0.37 5.65 -1.69
N PHE A 90 0.16 6.50 -0.80
CA PHE A 90 -0.67 7.18 0.20
C PHE A 90 -1.66 8.16 -0.44
N SER A 91 -1.30 8.81 -1.54
CA SER A 91 -2.18 9.79 -2.16
C SER A 91 -3.23 9.18 -3.09
N LYS A 92 -2.90 8.10 -3.78
CA LYS A 92 -3.76 7.53 -4.83
C LYS A 92 -4.21 6.10 -4.56
N GLY A 93 -3.58 5.42 -3.61
CA GLY A 93 -3.94 4.05 -3.27
C GLY A 93 -5.21 3.97 -2.43
N ILE A 94 -5.74 2.76 -2.34
CA ILE A 94 -6.91 2.47 -1.53
C ILE A 94 -6.44 1.68 -0.31
N PRO A 95 -6.67 2.19 0.92
CA PRO A 95 -6.39 1.40 2.12
C PRO A 95 -7.28 0.16 2.12
N ILE A 96 -6.67 -1.01 2.30
CA ILE A 96 -7.39 -2.27 2.33
C ILE A 96 -7.46 -2.83 3.74
N TYR A 97 -6.36 -2.69 4.48
CA TYR A 97 -6.23 -3.31 5.79
C TYR A 97 -5.41 -2.41 6.71
N GLU A 98 -5.86 -2.29 7.95
CA GLU A 98 -5.12 -1.65 9.03
C GLU A 98 -5.33 -2.47 10.30
N SER A 99 -4.24 -2.89 10.94
CA SER A 99 -4.32 -3.57 12.24
C SER A 99 -4.55 -2.58 13.38
N ASP A 100 -4.05 -1.35 13.21
CA ASP A 100 -4.21 -0.25 14.18
C ASP A 100 -4.19 1.05 13.40
N HIS A 101 -5.31 1.75 13.42
CA HIS A 101 -5.49 2.96 12.62
C HIS A 101 -4.50 4.07 13.02
N ASP A 102 -4.33 4.29 14.33
CA ASP A 102 -3.45 5.37 14.79
C ASP A 102 -2.00 5.11 14.43
N GLN A 103 -1.53 3.88 14.59
CA GLN A 103 -0.18 3.52 14.21
C GLN A 103 0.02 3.62 12.69
N ALA A 104 -0.97 3.20 11.90
CA ALA A 104 -0.90 3.30 10.45
C ALA A 104 -0.83 4.75 9.99
N GLU A 105 -1.63 5.64 10.60
CA GLU A 105 -1.61 7.07 10.30
C GLU A 105 -0.27 7.69 10.71
N ASN A 106 0.26 7.35 11.89
CA ASN A 106 1.54 7.86 12.34
C ASN A 106 2.67 7.47 11.38
N PHE A 107 2.66 6.24 10.91
CA PHE A 107 3.65 5.78 9.94
C PHE A 107 3.53 6.57 8.63
N LYS A 108 2.32 6.70 8.11
CA LYS A 108 2.06 7.45 6.88
C LYS A 108 2.61 8.87 6.97
N TRP A 109 2.25 9.59 8.02
CA TRP A 109 2.65 10.99 8.14
C TRP A 109 4.15 11.16 8.38
N ARG A 110 4.81 10.20 9.03
CA ARG A 110 6.25 10.22 9.16
C ARG A 110 6.94 10.11 7.79
N LEU A 111 6.47 9.19 6.93
CA LEU A 111 7.02 9.06 5.59
C LEU A 111 6.73 10.29 4.74
N VAL A 112 5.54 10.85 4.85
CA VAL A 112 5.19 12.08 4.13
C VAL A 112 6.10 13.23 4.55
N GLN A 113 6.36 13.38 5.84
CA GLN A 113 7.29 14.41 6.34
C GLN A 113 8.70 14.21 5.80
N GLU A 114 9.21 12.99 5.85
CA GLU A 114 10.55 12.69 5.33
C GLU A 114 10.65 13.05 3.85
N ALA A 115 9.65 12.67 3.07
CA ALA A 115 9.64 12.99 1.65
C ALA A 115 9.55 14.49 1.40
N TRP A 116 8.78 15.20 2.23
CA TRP A 116 8.62 16.65 2.10
C TRP A 116 9.93 17.38 2.27
N GLU A 117 10.82 16.89 3.12
CA GLU A 117 12.14 17.49 3.35
C GLU A 117 13.09 17.32 2.18
N TYR A 118 12.96 16.24 1.41
CA TYR A 118 13.92 15.88 0.37
C TYR A 118 13.47 16.21 -1.05
N LEU A 119 12.17 16.43 -1.28
CA LEU A 119 11.62 16.55 -2.63
C LEU A 119 10.85 17.85 -2.79
N PRO A 120 10.87 18.47 -3.99
CA PRO A 120 9.99 19.59 -4.27
C PRO A 120 8.54 19.11 -4.47
N ILE A 121 7.92 18.68 -3.41
CA ILE A 121 6.66 17.94 -3.43
C ILE A 121 5.54 18.72 -4.10
N LYS A 122 5.49 20.04 -3.91
CA LYS A 122 4.47 20.88 -4.54
C LYS A 122 4.50 20.83 -6.07
N ARG A 123 5.66 20.46 -6.65
CA ARG A 123 5.80 20.30 -8.10
C ARG A 123 5.35 18.92 -8.57
N ILE A 124 5.31 17.96 -7.65
CA ILE A 124 5.03 16.55 -7.94
C ILE A 124 3.57 16.22 -7.70
N PHE A 125 3.00 16.74 -6.62
CA PHE A 125 1.62 16.50 -6.24
C PHE A 125 0.81 17.78 -6.34
N ASP A 126 -0.39 17.68 -6.87
CA ASP A 126 -1.33 18.80 -6.88
C ASP A 126 -1.99 18.99 -5.51
N ASP A 127 -2.71 20.10 -5.34
CA ASP A 127 -3.37 20.42 -4.10
C ASP A 127 -4.42 19.37 -3.71
N ALA A 128 -5.10 18.79 -4.70
CA ALA A 128 -6.11 17.78 -4.44
C ALA A 128 -5.52 16.51 -3.82
N ALA A 129 -4.36 16.06 -4.31
CA ALA A 129 -3.68 14.90 -3.76
C ALA A 129 -3.25 15.16 -2.31
N ILE A 130 -2.75 16.37 -2.02
CA ILE A 130 -2.34 16.75 -0.67
C ILE A 130 -3.55 16.78 0.27
N GLN A 131 -4.67 17.31 -0.19
CA GLN A 131 -5.90 17.31 0.60
C GLN A 131 -6.38 15.90 0.92
N ARG A 132 -6.27 14.98 -0.02
CA ARG A 132 -6.60 13.58 0.22
C ARG A 132 -5.74 12.98 1.33
N LEU A 133 -4.45 13.29 1.37
CA LEU A 133 -3.56 12.81 2.43
C LEU A 133 -3.98 13.34 3.80
N ARG A 134 -4.41 14.61 3.87
CA ARG A 134 -4.83 15.22 5.12
C ARG A 134 -6.11 14.66 5.69
N HIS A 135 -7.07 14.34 4.82
CA HIS A 135 -8.43 13.98 5.25
C HIS A 135 -8.71 12.48 5.17
N GLY A 136 -7.72 11.69 4.77
CA GLY A 136 -7.94 10.29 4.48
C GLY A 136 -8.79 10.14 3.20
N TYR A 137 -9.37 9.03 3.01
CA TYR A 137 -10.15 8.77 1.79
C TYR A 137 -11.63 8.72 2.06
#